data_6db7773ba6cc025fff8bfc6859a4fa99
#
_entry.id   6db7773ba6cc025fff8bfc6859a4fa99
#
_cell.length_a   1.000
_cell.length_b   1.000
_cell.length_c   1.000
_cell.angle_alpha   90.00
_cell.angle_beta   90.00
_cell.angle_gamma   90.00
#
_symmetry.space_group_name_H-M   'P 1'
#
loop_
_entity.id
_entity.type
_entity.pdbx_description
1 polymer ?
#
loop_
_entity_poly.entity_id
_entity_poly.type
_entity_poly.pdbx_seq_one_letter_code
_entity_poly.pdbx_strand_id
1 'polypeptide(L)'
;MMKKRMKALLAIGLSAIIMVCSAGCGSGKEHMKAETDPDTPVEDVAFPLKEKAELSFITSAPATSTQDPNERTIFKRMEKQTNVHIDWTCFVSDQFDDKKNLALAQFGNLPDGLFNAGMSDYDLLRYAKQGIIIPVENLIDKYMPNLQAAFEKYPE
;
A
#
# COMPACT_ATOMS: atom_id res chain seq x y z
N MET A 1 -23.88 62.40 -12.40
CA MET A 1 -22.54 61.79 -12.66
C MET A 1 -22.11 60.67 -11.69
N MET A 2 -22.86 60.38 -10.64
CA MET A 2 -22.53 59.37 -9.61
C MET A 2 -22.92 57.91 -9.95
N LYS A 3 -23.94 57.69 -10.78
CA LYS A 3 -24.43 56.32 -11.12
C LYS A 3 -23.51 55.50 -12.05
N LYS A 4 -22.62 56.13 -12.80
CA LYS A 4 -21.67 55.41 -13.71
C LYS A 4 -20.42 54.91 -12.99
N ARG A 5 -20.01 55.53 -11.88
CA ARG A 5 -18.82 55.10 -11.10
C ARG A 5 -19.12 53.92 -10.16
N MET A 6 -20.37 53.73 -9.76
CA MET A 6 -20.80 52.65 -8.89
C MET A 6 -20.91 51.29 -9.64
N LYS A 7 -21.17 51.33 -10.96
CA LYS A 7 -21.19 50.09 -11.77
C LYS A 7 -19.81 49.58 -12.16
N ALA A 8 -18.81 50.46 -12.18
CA ALA A 8 -17.41 50.05 -12.43
C ALA A 8 -16.73 49.44 -11.23
N LEU A 9 -17.13 49.78 -10.00
CA LEU A 9 -16.61 49.19 -8.74
C LEU A 9 -17.21 47.85 -8.44
N LEU A 10 -18.42 47.53 -8.92
CA LEU A 10 -19.02 46.21 -8.78
C LEU A 10 -18.43 45.17 -9.77
N ALA A 11 -17.89 45.60 -10.91
CA ALA A 11 -17.30 44.68 -11.87
C ALA A 11 -15.88 44.24 -11.50
N ILE A 12 -15.18 45.00 -10.66
CA ILE A 12 -13.82 44.66 -10.18
C ILE A 12 -13.86 43.73 -8.96
N GLY A 13 -14.95 43.81 -8.17
CA GLY A 13 -15.15 42.95 -6.99
C GLY A 13 -15.51 41.50 -7.31
N LEU A 14 -16.06 41.23 -8.51
CA LEU A 14 -16.51 39.87 -8.87
C LEU A 14 -15.44 39.05 -9.58
N SER A 15 -14.40 39.65 -10.12
CA SER A 15 -13.28 38.94 -10.75
C SER A 15 -12.18 38.52 -9.76
N ALA A 16 -12.19 39.04 -8.52
CA ALA A 16 -11.22 38.68 -7.49
C ALA A 16 -11.61 37.44 -6.64
N ILE A 17 -12.85 36.99 -6.74
CA ILE A 17 -13.37 35.86 -5.94
C ILE A 17 -13.20 34.51 -6.65
N ILE A 18 -12.90 34.51 -7.96
CA ILE A 18 -12.73 33.26 -8.72
C ILE A 18 -11.29 32.72 -8.67
N MET A 19 -10.36 33.48 -8.11
CA MET A 19 -8.92 33.08 -8.07
C MET A 19 -8.44 32.48 -6.75
N VAL A 20 -9.33 32.21 -5.79
CA VAL A 20 -8.95 31.62 -4.49
C VAL A 20 -9.44 30.18 -4.30
N CYS A 21 -10.16 29.60 -5.27
CA CYS A 21 -10.65 28.22 -5.18
C CYS A 21 -9.76 27.18 -5.88
N SER A 22 -8.53 27.50 -6.27
CA SER A 22 -7.62 26.51 -6.88
C SER A 22 -6.40 26.17 -6.01
N ALA A 23 -6.40 26.54 -4.74
CA ALA A 23 -5.37 26.13 -3.78
C ALA A 23 -5.98 25.34 -2.62
N GLY A 24 -6.78 24.36 -2.94
CA GLY A 24 -7.37 23.48 -1.98
C GLY A 24 -7.65 22.16 -2.64
N CYS A 25 -6.64 21.34 -2.80
CA CYS A 25 -6.82 19.92 -2.88
C CYS A 25 -5.49 19.22 -2.76
N GLY A 26 -5.49 18.52 -1.70
CA GLY A 26 -5.15 17.16 -1.75
C GLY A 26 -3.66 16.95 -1.62
N SER A 27 -3.28 16.70 -0.38
CA SER A 27 -2.33 15.63 -0.10
C SER A 27 -2.89 14.33 -0.70
N GLY A 28 -2.99 14.28 -2.00
CA GLY A 28 -2.89 13.02 -2.68
C GLY A 28 -1.46 12.58 -2.39
N LYS A 29 -1.29 11.57 -1.56
CA LYS A 29 -0.10 10.75 -1.61
C LYS A 29 0.03 10.41 -3.10
N GLU A 30 1.01 11.00 -3.77
CA GLU A 30 1.38 10.56 -5.09
C GLU A 30 1.53 9.06 -4.98
N HIS A 31 0.74 8.32 -5.72
CA HIS A 31 1.02 6.92 -5.95
C HIS A 31 2.44 6.90 -6.50
N MET A 32 3.37 6.56 -5.64
CA MET A 32 4.64 6.05 -6.09
C MET A 32 4.25 4.85 -6.94
N LYS A 33 4.27 5.03 -8.27
CA LYS A 33 4.52 3.89 -9.14
C LYS A 33 5.73 3.26 -8.50
N ALA A 34 5.58 2.06 -7.99
CA ALA A 34 6.71 1.27 -7.60
C ALA A 34 7.45 0.93 -8.91
N GLU A 35 8.19 1.89 -9.42
CA GLU A 35 9.25 1.63 -10.35
C GLU A 35 10.30 0.90 -9.54
N THR A 36 10.12 -0.41 -9.41
CA THR A 36 11.20 -1.29 -9.06
C THR A 36 12.06 -1.39 -10.32
N ASP A 37 12.80 -0.32 -10.57
CA ASP A 37 13.95 -0.40 -11.45
C ASP A 37 14.86 -1.46 -10.82
N PRO A 38 15.16 -2.57 -11.54
CA PRO A 38 16.06 -3.59 -11.04
C PRO A 38 17.43 -3.03 -10.64
N ASP A 39 17.80 -1.86 -11.13
CA ASP A 39 19.03 -1.16 -10.81
C ASP A 39 18.90 -0.19 -9.59
N THR A 40 17.70 -0.06 -8.99
CA THR A 40 17.56 0.78 -7.79
C THR A 40 18.43 0.19 -6.66
N PRO A 41 19.41 0.94 -6.12
CA PRO A 41 20.22 0.46 -5.03
C PRO A 41 19.34 0.17 -3.82
N VAL A 42 19.35 -1.07 -3.36
CA VAL A 42 18.65 -1.45 -2.15
C VAL A 42 19.60 -1.28 -0.99
N GLU A 43 19.27 -0.42 -0.03
CA GLU A 43 20.10 -0.17 1.14
C GLU A 43 20.26 -1.43 2.00
N ASP A 44 21.42 -1.59 2.63
CA ASP A 44 21.63 -2.68 3.57
C ASP A 44 20.80 -2.43 4.84
N VAL A 45 19.84 -3.33 5.07
CA VAL A 45 18.95 -3.25 6.22
C VAL A 45 19.44 -4.19 7.32
N ALA A 46 19.66 -3.64 8.52
CA ALA A 46 20.01 -4.40 9.71
C ALA A 46 18.83 -4.43 10.69
N PHE A 47 18.51 -5.61 11.20
CA PHE A 47 17.46 -5.79 12.21
C PHE A 47 18.03 -5.86 13.63
N PRO A 48 17.31 -5.37 14.66
CA PRO A 48 16.05 -4.60 14.53
C PRO A 48 16.28 -3.21 13.90
N LEU A 49 15.27 -2.71 13.18
CA LEU A 49 15.31 -1.38 12.61
C LEU A 49 15.49 -0.33 13.73
N LYS A 50 16.19 0.77 13.43
CA LYS A 50 16.38 1.88 14.37
C LYS A 50 15.07 2.61 14.67
N GLU A 51 14.25 2.78 13.64
CA GLU A 51 12.91 3.36 13.74
C GLU A 51 11.87 2.28 13.49
N LYS A 52 10.74 2.36 14.19
CA LYS A 52 9.64 1.41 14.01
C LYS A 52 9.03 1.59 12.63
N ALA A 53 8.96 0.52 11.86
CA ALA A 53 8.20 0.48 10.62
C ALA A 53 6.81 -0.12 10.88
N GLU A 54 5.80 0.41 10.20
CA GLU A 54 4.42 -0.08 10.26
C GLU A 54 3.95 -0.44 8.86
N LEU A 55 3.45 -1.66 8.70
CA LEU A 55 2.93 -2.21 7.45
C LEU A 55 1.50 -2.69 7.67
N SER A 56 0.66 -2.53 6.67
CA SER A 56 -0.72 -3.01 6.65
C SER A 56 -0.86 -4.22 5.74
N PHE A 57 -1.35 -5.33 6.26
CA PHE A 57 -1.54 -6.56 5.48
C PHE A 57 -2.99 -7.02 5.54
N ILE A 58 -3.45 -7.55 4.41
CA ILE A 58 -4.74 -8.22 4.30
C ILE A 58 -4.52 -9.73 4.17
N THR A 59 -5.29 -10.50 4.92
CA THR A 59 -5.27 -11.97 4.90
C THR A 59 -6.66 -12.54 5.07
N SER A 60 -6.78 -13.85 4.92
CA SER A 60 -8.02 -14.60 5.18
C SER A 60 -7.81 -15.69 6.22
N ALA A 61 -8.88 -16.00 6.92
CA ALA A 61 -8.95 -17.13 7.82
C ALA A 61 -10.34 -17.80 7.75
N PRO A 62 -10.44 -19.11 8.02
CA PRO A 62 -11.74 -19.77 8.16
C PRO A 62 -12.57 -19.12 9.27
N ALA A 63 -13.90 -19.14 9.12
CA ALA A 63 -14.83 -18.64 10.14
C ALA A 63 -14.67 -19.33 11.51
N THR A 64 -14.10 -20.53 11.53
CA THR A 64 -13.78 -21.27 12.74
C THR A 64 -12.50 -20.81 13.43
N SER A 65 -11.71 -19.94 12.79
CA SER A 65 -10.51 -19.37 13.40
C SER A 65 -10.92 -18.33 14.44
N THR A 66 -10.59 -18.57 15.69
CA THR A 66 -10.95 -17.68 16.80
C THR A 66 -9.86 -16.69 17.14
N GLN A 67 -8.68 -16.81 16.54
CA GLN A 67 -7.52 -16.02 16.91
C GLN A 67 -7.22 -14.95 15.84
N ASP A 68 -7.35 -13.68 16.24
CA ASP A 68 -6.90 -12.55 15.46
C ASP A 68 -5.39 -12.68 15.15
N PRO A 69 -4.94 -12.52 13.90
CA PRO A 69 -3.52 -12.51 13.57
C PRO A 69 -2.72 -11.51 14.41
N ASN A 70 -3.27 -10.32 14.71
CA ASN A 70 -2.63 -9.29 15.53
C ASN A 70 -2.30 -9.78 16.95
N GLU A 71 -3.05 -10.75 17.46
CA GLU A 71 -2.87 -11.32 18.79
C GLU A 71 -1.92 -12.53 18.82
N ARG A 72 -1.49 -13.02 17.67
CA ARG A 72 -0.63 -14.21 17.60
C ARG A 72 0.77 -13.95 18.12
N THR A 73 1.22 -14.81 18.99
CA THR A 73 2.56 -14.74 19.61
C THR A 73 3.69 -14.69 18.60
N ILE A 74 3.54 -15.36 17.45
CA ILE A 74 4.58 -15.38 16.41
C ILE A 74 4.81 -13.97 15.84
N PHE A 75 3.75 -13.24 15.51
CA PHE A 75 3.88 -11.89 14.97
C PHE A 75 4.38 -10.88 16.00
N LYS A 76 3.93 -10.99 17.26
CA LYS A 76 4.48 -10.20 18.38
C LYS A 76 5.97 -10.45 18.61
N ARG A 77 6.42 -11.69 18.42
CA ARG A 77 7.85 -12.05 18.50
C ARG A 77 8.63 -11.50 17.32
N MET A 78 8.09 -11.59 16.12
CA MET A 78 8.71 -11.01 14.91
C MET A 78 8.85 -9.49 15.04
N GLU A 79 7.81 -8.80 15.47
CA GLU A 79 7.87 -7.35 15.73
C GLU A 79 9.01 -7.01 16.71
N LYS A 80 9.11 -7.73 17.82
CA LYS A 80 10.18 -7.52 18.79
C LYS A 80 11.59 -7.71 18.21
N GLN A 81 11.74 -8.65 17.27
CA GLN A 81 13.05 -8.98 16.67
C GLN A 81 13.42 -8.02 15.53
N THR A 82 12.43 -7.48 14.82
CA THR A 82 12.64 -6.70 13.60
C THR A 82 12.39 -5.21 13.79
N ASN A 83 11.63 -4.82 14.81
CA ASN A 83 11.04 -3.48 14.97
C ASN A 83 10.12 -3.11 13.80
N VAL A 84 9.48 -4.12 13.18
CA VAL A 84 8.46 -3.97 12.14
C VAL A 84 7.12 -4.45 12.71
N HIS A 85 6.15 -3.57 12.78
CA HIS A 85 4.77 -3.89 13.12
C HIS A 85 3.96 -4.18 11.87
N ILE A 86 3.19 -5.26 11.88
CA ILE A 86 2.25 -5.57 10.81
C ILE A 86 0.85 -5.48 11.38
N ASP A 87 0.06 -4.55 10.87
CA ASP A 87 -1.37 -4.45 11.16
C ASP A 87 -2.15 -5.35 10.21
N TRP A 88 -2.76 -6.38 10.76
CA TRP A 88 -3.46 -7.41 10.00
C TRP A 88 -4.96 -7.10 9.89
N THR A 89 -5.45 -6.91 8.67
CA THR A 89 -6.89 -6.99 8.38
C THR A 89 -7.23 -8.41 7.92
N CYS A 90 -7.92 -9.15 8.78
CA CYS A 90 -8.29 -10.55 8.51
C CYS A 90 -9.76 -10.66 8.13
N PHE A 91 -10.04 -11.14 6.93
CA PHE A 91 -11.39 -11.42 6.46
C PHE A 91 -11.71 -12.91 6.57
N VAL A 92 -13.01 -13.22 6.69
CA VAL A 92 -13.49 -14.61 6.59
C VAL A 92 -13.28 -15.11 5.15
N SER A 93 -12.79 -16.35 5.01
CA SER A 93 -12.41 -16.92 3.72
C SER A 93 -13.52 -16.85 2.66
N ASP A 94 -14.78 -17.05 3.05
CA ASP A 94 -15.92 -17.02 2.13
C ASP A 94 -16.19 -15.62 1.54
N GLN A 95 -15.70 -14.57 2.16
CA GLN A 95 -15.86 -13.17 1.73
C GLN A 95 -14.57 -12.57 1.20
N PHE A 96 -13.48 -13.34 1.25
CA PHE A 96 -12.15 -12.78 1.03
C PHE A 96 -11.96 -12.22 -0.38
N ASP A 97 -12.43 -12.91 -1.40
CA ASP A 97 -12.24 -12.48 -2.79
C ASP A 97 -12.92 -11.13 -3.06
N ASP A 98 -14.13 -10.93 -2.57
CA ASP A 98 -14.84 -9.66 -2.72
C ASP A 98 -14.11 -8.54 -1.97
N LYS A 99 -13.68 -8.79 -0.75
CA LYS A 99 -12.95 -7.81 0.08
C LYS A 99 -11.59 -7.47 -0.49
N LYS A 100 -10.85 -8.47 -0.96
CA LYS A 100 -9.57 -8.32 -1.66
C LYS A 100 -9.73 -7.45 -2.90
N ASN A 101 -10.67 -7.79 -3.76
CA ASN A 101 -10.91 -7.04 -5.00
C ASN A 101 -11.33 -5.59 -4.71
N LEU A 102 -12.15 -5.36 -3.68
CA LEU A 102 -12.53 -4.02 -3.26
C LEU A 102 -11.31 -3.23 -2.74
N ALA A 103 -10.46 -3.84 -1.93
CA ALA A 103 -9.25 -3.20 -1.42
C ALA A 103 -8.28 -2.83 -2.55
N LEU A 104 -8.07 -3.74 -3.51
CA LEU A 104 -7.20 -3.50 -4.65
C LEU A 104 -7.76 -2.49 -5.67
N ALA A 105 -9.07 -2.24 -5.66
CA ALA A 105 -9.69 -1.20 -6.47
C ALA A 105 -9.55 0.22 -5.88
N GLN A 106 -9.13 0.34 -4.63
CA GLN A 106 -8.95 1.62 -3.96
C GLN A 106 -7.55 2.19 -4.19
N PHE A 107 -7.30 2.70 -5.38
CA PHE A 107 -6.01 3.26 -5.84
C PHE A 107 -5.43 4.37 -4.96
N GLY A 108 -5.67 4.63 -3.85
CA GLY A 108 -5.10 5.65 -2.97
C GLY A 108 -4.90 5.14 -1.56
N ASN A 109 -5.31 3.90 -1.30
CA ASN A 109 -5.25 3.29 0.02
C ASN A 109 -5.06 1.78 -0.09
N LEU A 110 -4.05 1.39 -0.86
CA LEU A 110 -3.68 -0.02 -0.98
C LEU A 110 -3.00 -0.49 0.32
N PRO A 111 -3.23 -1.75 0.74
CA PRO A 111 -2.41 -2.34 1.78
C PRO A 111 -0.98 -2.53 1.29
N ASP A 112 -0.02 -2.58 2.21
CA ASP A 112 1.39 -2.84 1.87
C ASP A 112 1.61 -4.27 1.41
N GLY A 113 0.74 -5.21 1.81
CA GLY A 113 0.82 -6.57 1.36
C GLY A 113 -0.48 -7.37 1.46
N LEU A 114 -0.52 -8.44 0.66
CA LEU A 114 -1.53 -9.49 0.73
C LEU A 114 -0.85 -10.79 1.15
N PHE A 115 -1.38 -11.43 2.16
CA PHE A 115 -0.87 -12.72 2.63
C PHE A 115 -1.91 -13.82 2.45
N ASN A 116 -1.52 -14.94 1.86
CA ASN A 116 -2.40 -16.07 1.56
C ASN A 116 -3.64 -15.66 0.73
N ALA A 117 -3.39 -14.87 -0.31
CA ALA A 117 -4.46 -14.22 -1.07
C ALA A 117 -5.11 -15.11 -2.14
N GLY A 118 -4.55 -16.29 -2.43
CA GLY A 118 -5.09 -17.24 -3.41
C GLY A 118 -5.31 -16.60 -4.79
N MET A 119 -4.37 -15.76 -5.23
CA MET A 119 -4.51 -15.07 -6.53
C MET A 119 -4.20 -16.03 -7.68
N SER A 120 -5.02 -15.97 -8.73
CA SER A 120 -4.73 -16.67 -9.97
C SER A 120 -3.60 -15.98 -10.74
N ASP A 121 -2.93 -16.73 -11.64
CA ASP A 121 -1.89 -16.16 -12.53
C ASP A 121 -2.45 -15.01 -13.37
N TYR A 122 -3.72 -15.11 -13.78
CA TYR A 122 -4.39 -14.04 -14.49
C TYR A 122 -4.52 -12.77 -13.64
N ASP A 123 -4.90 -12.89 -12.37
CA ASP A 123 -5.02 -11.74 -11.47
C ASP A 123 -3.65 -11.15 -11.15
N LEU A 124 -2.64 -11.99 -10.91
CA LEU A 124 -1.26 -11.54 -10.73
C LEU A 124 -0.79 -10.71 -11.92
N LEU A 125 -0.95 -11.22 -13.13
CA LEU A 125 -0.55 -10.50 -14.34
C LEU A 125 -1.34 -9.21 -14.54
N ARG A 126 -2.64 -9.22 -14.25
CA ARG A 126 -3.51 -8.05 -14.36
C ARG A 126 -3.10 -6.95 -13.40
N TYR A 127 -2.89 -7.29 -12.13
CA TYR A 127 -2.51 -6.32 -11.11
C TYR A 127 -1.07 -5.84 -11.26
N ALA A 128 -0.15 -6.68 -11.75
CA ALA A 128 1.20 -6.28 -12.09
C ALA A 128 1.22 -5.25 -13.23
N LYS A 129 0.44 -5.46 -14.31
CA LYS A 129 0.31 -4.50 -15.41
C LYS A 129 -0.29 -3.15 -14.96
N GLN A 130 -1.06 -3.14 -13.90
CA GLN A 130 -1.65 -1.95 -13.31
C GLN A 130 -0.70 -1.27 -12.29
N GLY A 131 0.43 -1.89 -11.96
CA GLY A 131 1.35 -1.39 -10.94
C GLY A 131 0.81 -1.50 -9.51
N ILE A 132 -0.21 -2.35 -9.29
CA ILE A 132 -0.80 -2.60 -7.97
C ILE A 132 0.06 -3.57 -7.17
N ILE A 133 0.62 -4.58 -7.83
CA ILE A 133 1.63 -5.47 -7.27
C ILE A 133 2.95 -5.28 -7.98
N ILE A 134 4.03 -5.48 -7.27
CA ILE A 134 5.40 -5.24 -7.73
C ILE A 134 6.21 -6.53 -7.73
N PRO A 135 7.19 -6.67 -8.63
CA PRO A 135 8.15 -7.77 -8.57
C PRO A 135 9.04 -7.62 -7.33
N VAL A 136 9.35 -8.73 -6.69
CA VAL A 136 10.17 -8.76 -5.45
C VAL A 136 11.45 -9.59 -5.59
N GLU A 137 11.75 -10.09 -6.78
CA GLU A 137 12.87 -10.98 -7.07
C GLU A 137 14.19 -10.40 -6.57
N ASN A 138 14.49 -9.15 -6.92
CA ASN A 138 15.72 -8.47 -6.48
C ASN A 138 15.81 -8.32 -4.95
N LEU A 139 14.67 -8.17 -4.27
CA LEU A 139 14.61 -8.08 -2.81
C LEU A 139 14.87 -9.46 -2.19
N ILE A 140 14.33 -10.51 -2.80
CA ILE A 140 14.58 -11.90 -2.38
C ILE A 140 16.07 -12.21 -2.52
N ASP A 141 16.65 -11.90 -3.66
CA ASP A 141 18.08 -12.14 -3.95
C ASP A 141 19.00 -11.44 -2.97
N LYS A 142 18.67 -10.25 -2.57
CA LYS A 142 19.53 -9.47 -1.68
C LYS A 142 19.30 -9.75 -0.20
N TYR A 143 18.04 -9.95 0.22
CA TYR A 143 17.68 -9.94 1.65
C TYR A 143 17.16 -11.26 2.20
N MET A 144 16.89 -12.26 1.32
CA MET A 144 16.25 -13.50 1.74
C MET A 144 17.10 -14.75 1.43
N PRO A 145 18.34 -14.85 1.96
CA PRO A 145 19.24 -15.96 1.61
C PRO A 145 18.67 -17.34 1.98
N ASN A 146 17.86 -17.43 3.04
CA ASN A 146 17.20 -18.67 3.41
C ASN A 146 16.10 -19.09 2.42
N LEU A 147 15.42 -18.11 1.80
CA LEU A 147 14.42 -18.39 0.78
C LEU A 147 15.08 -18.80 -0.54
N GLN A 148 16.18 -18.15 -0.93
CA GLN A 148 16.99 -18.57 -2.07
C GLN A 148 17.47 -20.02 -1.91
N ALA A 149 18.05 -20.36 -0.76
CA ALA A 149 18.48 -21.71 -0.47
C ALA A 149 17.32 -22.72 -0.53
N ALA A 150 16.12 -22.31 -0.19
CA ALA A 150 14.94 -23.16 -0.31
C ALA A 150 14.54 -23.38 -1.79
N PHE A 151 14.60 -22.36 -2.64
CA PHE A 151 14.36 -22.49 -4.07
C PHE A 151 15.39 -23.38 -4.76
N GLU A 152 16.67 -23.25 -4.40
CA GLU A 152 17.73 -24.11 -4.93
C GLU A 152 17.52 -25.59 -4.52
N LYS A 153 17.06 -25.81 -3.31
CA LYS A 153 16.85 -27.17 -2.76
C LYS A 153 15.61 -27.86 -3.33
N TYR A 154 14.59 -27.07 -3.66
CA TYR A 154 13.28 -27.55 -4.13
C TYR A 154 12.89 -26.85 -5.42
N PRO A 155 13.63 -27.07 -6.53
CA PRO A 155 13.25 -26.54 -7.84
C PRO A 155 11.92 -27.18 -8.28
N GLU A 156 11.01 -26.38 -8.82
CA GLU A 156 9.77 -26.86 -9.45
C GLU A 156 10.04 -27.58 -10.79
#